data_8d1d014c177b363bb2d9f0acb1f102fd
#
_entry.id   8d1d014c177b363bb2d9f0acb1f102fd
#
_cell.length_a   1.000
_cell.length_b   1.000
_cell.length_c   1.000
_cell.angle_alpha   90.00
_cell.angle_beta   90.00
_cell.angle_gamma   90.00
#
_symmetry.space_group_name_H-M   'P 1'
#
loop_
_entity.id
_entity.type
_entity.pdbx_description
1 polymer ?
#
loop_
_entity_poly.entity_id
_entity_poly.type
_entity_poly.pdbx_seq_one_letter_code
_entity_poly.pdbx_strand_id
1 'polypeptide(L)'
;MSVEEEIAVVDQNRRSFLGKAGIGVAGFAASTALLAACSSDSDESGGGSGTTAGGDDGGSDSTEGGDETVELSQDTPEIEWEMGTSWPTSLITLFGAAQIFAEEVSRLTNGKFKINARPAGEIVGGLDVLPAVRDGGMQMGHTASYYYVGLSPVQQFGTAVPFGLTQRQQNAWLYEGGGIEILNEFYAEEHGIIAFPAGGTGCQMGGWFSKEINTVDDLQGLKMRIPGLAGQVLTNLGGEQVSMAGGEILTSIETGAIDAAEFVGPTDDLILGLDQLGSTLYYYHPGWWEPGTALEVQMPLDLWNDLPAQYQAAVENAAAYTNMRTIATYDVLNQRDLQVVKEFAEIREFSPELMAAFKAETENVLDSIAAEDERFAAILGPWREFRDGISEWHSLAERSYLTQQSQV
;
A
#
# COMPACT_ATOMS: atom_id res chain seq x y z
N MET A 1 -13.66 1.04 -25.29
CA MET A 1 -14.58 1.49 -24.22
C MET A 1 -13.93 2.68 -23.55
N SER A 2 -14.69 3.76 -23.29
CA SER A 2 -14.13 4.91 -22.59
C SER A 2 -14.00 4.61 -21.11
N VAL A 3 -13.09 5.30 -20.40
CA VAL A 3 -12.93 5.18 -18.93
C VAL A 3 -14.26 5.42 -18.21
N GLU A 4 -15.13 6.27 -18.77
CA GLU A 4 -16.48 6.51 -18.25
C GLU A 4 -17.41 5.28 -18.40
N GLU A 5 -17.23 4.46 -19.44
CA GLU A 5 -18.01 3.22 -19.63
C GLU A 5 -17.54 2.13 -18.66
N GLU A 6 -16.27 2.04 -18.32
CA GLU A 6 -15.75 1.09 -17.34
C GLU A 6 -16.15 1.49 -15.90
N ILE A 7 -16.11 2.77 -15.57
CA ILE A 7 -16.63 3.29 -14.29
C ILE A 7 -18.13 3.04 -14.20
N ALA A 8 -18.88 3.19 -15.29
CA ALA A 8 -20.31 2.90 -15.33
C ALA A 8 -20.62 1.40 -15.16
N VAL A 9 -19.77 0.50 -15.68
CA VAL A 9 -19.91 -0.95 -15.49
C VAL A 9 -19.64 -1.34 -14.02
N VAL A 10 -18.66 -0.72 -13.37
CA VAL A 10 -18.39 -0.92 -11.95
C VAL A 10 -19.56 -0.40 -11.09
N ASP A 11 -20.16 0.72 -11.46
CA ASP A 11 -21.31 1.29 -10.73
C ASP A 11 -22.62 0.50 -10.97
N GLN A 12 -22.82 -0.05 -12.16
CA GLN A 12 -23.93 -0.97 -12.43
C GLN A 12 -23.81 -2.30 -11.68
N ASN A 13 -22.60 -2.84 -11.56
CA ASN A 13 -22.34 -4.04 -10.75
C ASN A 13 -22.52 -3.78 -9.25
N ARG A 14 -22.18 -2.59 -8.75
CA ARG A 14 -22.49 -2.14 -7.38
C ARG A 14 -23.98 -2.10 -7.10
N ARG A 15 -24.77 -1.54 -8.00
CA ARG A 15 -26.26 -1.48 -7.85
C ARG A 15 -26.90 -2.86 -7.92
N SER A 16 -26.37 -3.75 -8.76
CA SER A 16 -26.81 -5.15 -8.87
C SER A 16 -26.46 -5.97 -7.62
N PHE A 17 -25.29 -5.73 -7.02
CA PHE A 17 -24.87 -6.39 -5.78
C PHE A 17 -25.70 -5.93 -4.58
N LEU A 18 -25.95 -4.62 -4.45
CA LEU A 18 -26.80 -4.06 -3.39
C LEU A 18 -28.28 -4.45 -3.57
N GLY A 19 -28.76 -4.59 -4.81
CA GLY A 19 -30.10 -5.07 -5.11
C GLY A 19 -30.32 -6.54 -4.76
N LYS A 20 -29.30 -7.39 -4.86
CA LYS A 20 -29.34 -8.80 -4.44
C LYS A 20 -29.16 -9.01 -2.94
N ALA A 21 -28.43 -8.11 -2.26
CA ALA A 21 -28.29 -8.11 -0.81
C ALA A 21 -29.58 -7.66 -0.09
N GLY A 22 -30.44 -6.87 -0.76
CA GLY A 22 -31.73 -6.41 -0.18
C GLY A 22 -32.78 -7.49 0.02
N ILE A 23 -32.63 -8.69 -0.57
CA ILE A 23 -33.57 -9.81 -0.39
C ILE A 23 -33.20 -10.68 0.82
N GLY A 24 -31.99 -10.57 1.34
CA GLY A 24 -31.49 -11.34 2.51
C GLY A 24 -31.80 -10.73 3.88
N VAL A 25 -32.23 -9.45 3.95
CA VAL A 25 -32.41 -8.73 5.21
C VAL A 25 -33.79 -8.96 5.86
N ALA A 26 -34.76 -9.51 5.13
CA ALA A 26 -36.09 -9.81 5.68
C ALA A 26 -36.11 -11.04 6.64
N GLY A 27 -35.06 -11.82 6.71
CA GLY A 27 -34.93 -12.99 7.59
C GLY A 27 -34.27 -12.77 8.96
N PHE A 28 -33.64 -11.61 9.18
CA PHE A 28 -32.88 -11.33 10.41
C PHE A 28 -33.62 -10.48 11.45
N ALA A 29 -34.82 -9.99 11.15
CA ALA A 29 -35.62 -9.20 12.10
C ALA A 29 -36.32 -10.03 13.19
N ALA A 30 -36.25 -11.37 13.13
CA ALA A 30 -36.92 -12.25 14.09
C ALA A 30 -36.02 -12.77 15.24
N SER A 31 -34.69 -12.47 15.22
CA SER A 31 -33.74 -12.97 16.21
C SER A 31 -33.26 -11.93 17.24
N THR A 32 -33.67 -10.67 17.13
CA THR A 32 -33.32 -9.64 18.13
C THR A 32 -34.27 -9.53 19.32
N ALA A 33 -35.33 -10.36 19.36
CA ALA A 33 -36.28 -10.39 20.47
C ALA A 33 -35.91 -11.37 21.61
N LEU A 34 -34.76 -12.05 21.53
CA LEU A 34 -34.36 -13.08 22.50
C LEU A 34 -33.20 -12.67 23.40
N LEU A 35 -32.68 -11.43 23.32
CA LEU A 35 -31.60 -10.93 24.17
C LEU A 35 -32.01 -9.89 25.21
N ALA A 36 -33.32 -9.66 25.39
CA ALA A 36 -33.86 -8.71 26.40
C ALA A 36 -34.47 -9.38 27.65
N ALA A 37 -34.19 -10.66 27.91
CA ALA A 37 -34.86 -11.41 29.00
C ALA A 37 -33.91 -11.95 30.06
N CYS A 38 -32.79 -11.27 30.37
CA CYS A 38 -31.94 -11.61 31.51
C CYS A 38 -31.47 -10.35 32.23
N SER A 39 -32.41 -9.59 32.82
CA SER A 39 -32.11 -8.69 33.94
C SER A 39 -33.42 -8.32 34.62
N SER A 40 -33.91 -9.15 35.54
CA SER A 40 -34.79 -8.79 36.62
C SER A 40 -34.67 -9.84 37.72
N ASP A 41 -34.63 -9.31 38.90
CA ASP A 41 -34.93 -9.89 40.22
C ASP A 41 -33.77 -10.22 41.13
N SER A 42 -33.62 -9.37 42.09
CA SER A 42 -33.81 -9.74 43.49
C SER A 42 -34.06 -8.49 44.35
N ASP A 43 -35.29 -8.37 44.79
CA ASP A 43 -35.76 -7.57 45.91
C ASP A 43 -35.14 -8.09 47.24
N GLU A 44 -34.98 -7.31 48.20
CA GLU A 44 -35.74 -6.87 49.34
C GLU A 44 -34.85 -6.38 50.49
N SER A 45 -35.13 -5.33 50.99
CA SER A 45 -35.78 -4.84 52.22
C SER A 45 -34.86 -4.25 53.28
N GLY A 46 -35.35 -3.14 53.85
CA GLY A 46 -35.08 -2.78 55.23
C GLY A 46 -34.59 -1.35 55.51
N GLY A 47 -35.37 -0.42 55.62
CA GLY A 47 -35.91 0.42 56.68
C GLY A 47 -34.91 1.22 57.50
N GLY A 48 -35.18 2.55 57.69
CA GLY A 48 -34.72 3.31 58.85
C GLY A 48 -34.33 4.77 58.63
N SER A 49 -35.25 5.61 58.66
CA SER A 49 -35.36 6.98 59.24
C SER A 49 -34.13 7.63 59.92
N GLY A 50 -33.94 8.95 59.63
CA GLY A 50 -33.29 9.86 60.58
C GLY A 50 -32.60 11.09 60.00
N THR A 51 -33.34 12.13 59.85
CA THR A 51 -33.08 13.58 59.98
C THR A 51 -31.69 14.17 60.27
N THR A 52 -31.46 15.30 59.62
CA THR A 52 -30.96 16.66 59.97
C THR A 52 -29.55 17.04 59.56
N ALA A 53 -29.56 18.06 58.70
CA ALA A 53 -28.91 19.38 58.76
C ALA A 53 -27.39 19.54 58.87
N GLY A 54 -26.89 20.38 58.00
CA GLY A 54 -25.77 21.27 58.26
C GLY A 54 -24.70 21.33 57.17
N GLY A 55 -24.62 22.48 56.54
CA GLY A 55 -23.78 22.92 55.44
C GLY A 55 -22.27 22.67 55.56
N ASP A 56 -21.60 22.73 54.50
CA ASP A 56 -20.66 23.79 54.17
C ASP A 56 -19.96 23.52 52.86
N ASP A 57 -19.51 24.59 52.22
CA ASP A 57 -18.81 24.76 50.97
C ASP A 57 -17.66 23.79 50.72
N GLY A 58 -17.58 23.37 49.44
CA GLY A 58 -16.41 22.71 48.88
C GLY A 58 -16.55 22.50 47.38
N GLY A 59 -16.15 23.51 46.60
CA GLY A 59 -16.18 23.46 45.13
C GLY A 59 -15.49 22.24 44.60
N SER A 60 -16.21 21.37 43.89
CA SER A 60 -15.64 20.38 42.98
C SER A 60 -15.69 20.96 41.58
N ASP A 61 -14.50 21.31 41.11
CA ASP A 61 -14.18 21.63 39.74
C ASP A 61 -14.47 20.38 38.89
N SER A 62 -15.67 20.36 38.31
CA SER A 62 -16.02 19.39 37.27
C SER A 62 -15.43 19.93 35.98
N THR A 63 -14.24 19.45 35.61
CA THR A 63 -13.76 19.53 34.24
C THR A 63 -14.76 18.77 33.36
N GLU A 64 -15.71 19.53 32.82
CA GLU A 64 -16.44 19.12 31.63
C GLU A 64 -15.42 18.91 30.52
N GLY A 65 -15.17 17.65 30.18
CA GLY A 65 -14.54 17.28 28.93
C GLY A 65 -15.47 17.74 27.80
N GLY A 66 -15.25 18.97 27.34
CA GLY A 66 -15.92 19.47 26.16
C GLY A 66 -15.58 18.55 25.01
N ASP A 67 -16.61 17.96 24.43
CA ASP A 67 -16.59 17.39 23.09
C ASP A 67 -16.33 18.57 22.14
N GLU A 68 -15.05 18.91 21.92
CA GLU A 68 -14.65 19.90 20.92
C GLU A 68 -14.99 19.32 19.56
N THR A 69 -16.22 19.48 19.12
CA THR A 69 -16.55 19.37 17.70
C THR A 69 -15.71 20.42 16.99
N VAL A 70 -14.68 19.96 16.27
CA VAL A 70 -13.87 20.79 15.39
C VAL A 70 -14.80 21.29 14.29
N GLU A 71 -15.46 22.44 14.51
CA GLU A 71 -16.13 23.15 13.43
C GLU A 71 -15.04 23.57 12.42
N LEU A 72 -15.16 23.07 11.18
CA LEU A 72 -14.34 23.51 10.07
C LEU A 72 -14.42 25.03 10.00
N SER A 73 -13.36 25.73 10.38
CA SER A 73 -13.35 27.19 10.37
C SER A 73 -13.68 27.66 8.96
N GLN A 74 -14.62 28.60 8.82
CA GLN A 74 -15.02 29.11 7.51
C GLN A 74 -13.90 29.89 6.80
N ASP A 75 -12.80 30.19 7.49
CA ASP A 75 -11.67 31.00 7.03
C ASP A 75 -10.47 30.20 6.50
N THR A 76 -10.61 28.88 6.20
CA THR A 76 -9.53 28.11 5.58
C THR A 76 -9.29 28.56 4.14
N PRO A 77 -8.03 28.72 3.70
CA PRO A 77 -7.69 29.20 2.36
C PRO A 77 -8.11 28.18 1.27
N GLU A 78 -8.40 28.68 0.07
CA GLU A 78 -8.47 27.83 -1.10
C GLU A 78 -7.06 27.54 -1.59
N ILE A 79 -6.76 26.25 -1.78
CA ILE A 79 -5.45 25.73 -2.23
C ILE A 79 -5.67 24.85 -3.44
N GLU A 80 -4.80 24.97 -4.43
CA GLU A 80 -4.76 24.09 -5.59
C GLU A 80 -3.31 23.65 -5.85
N TRP A 81 -3.05 22.35 -5.82
CA TRP A 81 -1.74 21.74 -6.00
C TRP A 81 -1.71 20.79 -7.19
N GLU A 82 -0.55 20.71 -7.84
CA GLU A 82 -0.25 19.70 -8.84
C GLU A 82 0.48 18.54 -8.18
N MET A 83 0.02 17.31 -8.47
CA MET A 83 0.62 16.07 -8.00
C MET A 83 1.08 15.22 -9.18
N GLY A 84 2.39 15.16 -9.42
CA GLY A 84 2.96 14.24 -10.40
C GLY A 84 2.93 12.80 -9.90
N THR A 85 2.73 11.84 -10.79
CA THR A 85 2.68 10.42 -10.43
C THR A 85 3.66 9.58 -11.23
N SER A 86 4.05 8.43 -10.68
CA SER A 86 4.88 7.44 -11.37
C SER A 86 4.08 6.56 -12.35
N TRP A 87 2.79 6.82 -12.54
CA TRP A 87 1.84 5.92 -13.18
C TRP A 87 1.25 6.51 -14.46
N PRO A 88 1.15 5.73 -15.55
CA PRO A 88 0.33 6.11 -16.70
C PRO A 88 -1.17 5.98 -16.35
N THR A 89 -2.02 6.70 -17.06
CA THR A 89 -3.48 6.70 -16.86
C THR A 89 -4.13 5.34 -17.08
N SER A 90 -3.49 4.44 -17.86
CA SER A 90 -3.97 3.09 -18.10
C SER A 90 -3.98 2.23 -16.82
N LEU A 91 -3.10 2.49 -15.86
CA LEU A 91 -3.07 1.79 -14.58
C LEU A 91 -4.15 2.33 -13.65
N ILE A 92 -5.37 1.84 -13.83
CA ILE A 92 -6.57 2.25 -13.06
C ILE A 92 -6.46 1.99 -11.55
N THR A 93 -5.55 1.14 -11.13
CA THR A 93 -5.19 0.81 -9.76
C THR A 93 -4.26 1.87 -9.18
N LEU A 94 -3.07 2.06 -9.77
CA LEU A 94 -2.02 2.95 -9.26
C LEU A 94 -2.32 4.42 -9.53
N PHE A 95 -2.68 4.78 -10.78
CA PHE A 95 -3.12 6.14 -11.08
C PHE A 95 -4.47 6.44 -10.40
N GLY A 96 -5.35 5.44 -10.34
CA GLY A 96 -6.60 5.52 -9.59
C GLY A 96 -6.41 5.78 -8.11
N ALA A 97 -5.34 5.26 -7.48
CA ALA A 97 -4.99 5.59 -6.10
C ALA A 97 -4.71 7.09 -5.93
N ALA A 98 -3.91 7.67 -6.82
CA ALA A 98 -3.64 9.11 -6.80
C ALA A 98 -4.91 9.95 -6.96
N GLN A 99 -5.84 9.51 -7.82
CA GLN A 99 -7.15 10.17 -7.99
C GLN A 99 -8.03 10.03 -6.74
N ILE A 100 -8.12 8.84 -6.14
CA ILE A 100 -8.86 8.61 -4.88
C ILE A 100 -8.34 9.51 -3.77
N PHE A 101 -7.01 9.63 -3.64
CA PHE A 101 -6.39 10.51 -2.66
C PHE A 101 -6.80 11.98 -2.88
N ALA A 102 -6.67 12.46 -4.12
CA ALA A 102 -7.02 13.84 -4.47
C ALA A 102 -8.51 14.16 -4.24
N GLU A 103 -9.40 13.25 -4.63
CA GLU A 103 -10.84 13.36 -4.40
C GLU A 103 -11.18 13.38 -2.91
N GLU A 104 -10.51 12.53 -2.12
CA GLU A 104 -10.77 12.44 -0.68
C GLU A 104 -10.29 13.69 0.06
N VAL A 105 -9.10 14.22 -0.26
CA VAL A 105 -8.66 15.53 0.27
C VAL A 105 -9.66 16.62 -0.07
N SER A 106 -10.12 16.70 -1.31
CA SER A 106 -11.12 17.68 -1.72
C SER A 106 -12.43 17.50 -0.94
N ARG A 107 -12.90 16.26 -0.76
CA ARG A 107 -14.11 15.94 0.00
C ARG A 107 -14.01 16.37 1.47
N LEU A 108 -12.89 16.07 2.13
CA LEU A 108 -12.64 16.38 3.53
C LEU A 108 -12.47 17.88 3.79
N THR A 109 -12.11 18.63 2.76
CA THR A 109 -11.90 20.09 2.85
C THR A 109 -13.02 20.92 2.20
N ASN A 110 -14.18 20.29 1.90
CA ASN A 110 -15.31 20.92 1.22
C ASN A 110 -14.93 21.61 -0.11
N GLY A 111 -14.01 21.01 -0.86
CA GLY A 111 -13.53 21.51 -2.15
C GLY A 111 -12.55 22.68 -2.08
N LYS A 112 -12.12 23.08 -0.88
CA LYS A 112 -11.17 24.20 -0.71
C LYS A 112 -9.72 23.79 -0.95
N PHE A 113 -9.35 22.55 -0.71
CA PHE A 113 -8.04 22.01 -1.07
C PHE A 113 -8.21 21.02 -2.24
N LYS A 114 -7.71 21.40 -3.41
CA LYS A 114 -7.78 20.63 -4.64
C LYS A 114 -6.39 20.15 -5.02
N ILE A 115 -6.29 18.90 -5.42
CA ILE A 115 -5.06 18.27 -5.90
C ILE A 115 -5.34 17.71 -7.30
N ASN A 116 -4.53 18.12 -8.28
CA ASN A 116 -4.62 17.67 -9.66
C ASN A 116 -3.61 16.56 -9.89
N ALA A 117 -4.05 15.30 -9.95
CA ALA A 117 -3.19 14.18 -10.27
C ALA A 117 -2.80 14.19 -11.75
N ARG A 118 -1.48 14.13 -12.04
CA ARG A 118 -0.89 14.13 -13.36
C ARG A 118 -0.18 12.81 -13.63
N PRO A 119 -0.44 12.17 -14.78
CA PRO A 119 0.19 10.90 -15.09
C PRO A 119 1.69 11.07 -15.37
N ALA A 120 2.42 9.95 -15.27
CA ALA A 120 3.81 9.89 -15.64
C ALA A 120 4.06 10.43 -17.06
N GLY A 121 5.06 11.31 -17.20
CA GLY A 121 5.42 11.95 -18.46
C GLY A 121 4.69 13.26 -18.76
N GLU A 122 3.68 13.67 -17.98
CA GLU A 122 3.01 14.97 -18.18
C GLU A 122 3.80 16.12 -17.54
N ILE A 123 4.22 15.98 -16.29
CA ILE A 123 5.09 16.94 -15.61
C ILE A 123 6.53 16.43 -15.61
N VAL A 124 6.72 15.19 -15.14
CA VAL A 124 8.03 14.52 -15.03
C VAL A 124 7.93 13.05 -15.42
N GLY A 125 9.06 12.41 -15.69
CA GLY A 125 9.13 10.96 -15.89
C GLY A 125 8.70 10.20 -14.65
N GLY A 126 8.22 8.96 -14.83
CA GLY A 126 7.68 8.17 -13.71
C GLY A 126 8.70 7.83 -12.61
N LEU A 127 10.00 7.88 -12.90
CA LEU A 127 11.07 7.67 -11.92
C LEU A 127 11.71 8.98 -11.42
N ASP A 128 11.15 10.15 -11.80
CA ASP A 128 11.68 11.48 -11.43
C ASP A 128 10.77 12.23 -10.44
N VAL A 129 9.74 11.56 -9.89
CA VAL A 129 8.72 12.21 -9.03
C VAL A 129 9.34 12.77 -7.76
N LEU A 130 10.10 11.98 -6.97
CA LEU A 130 10.73 12.48 -5.75
C LEU A 130 11.72 13.62 -6.00
N PRO A 131 12.67 13.53 -6.96
CA PRO A 131 13.53 14.66 -7.32
C PRO A 131 12.75 15.93 -7.65
N ALA A 132 11.66 15.82 -8.41
CA ALA A 132 10.86 16.97 -8.80
C ALA A 132 10.10 17.60 -7.62
N VAL A 133 9.59 16.81 -6.68
CA VAL A 133 9.00 17.30 -5.42
C VAL A 133 10.05 18.01 -4.58
N ARG A 134 11.19 17.37 -4.36
CA ARG A 134 12.31 17.91 -3.58
C ARG A 134 12.81 19.25 -4.14
N ASP A 135 12.92 19.34 -5.45
CA ASP A 135 13.47 20.51 -6.14
C ASP A 135 12.41 21.61 -6.40
N GLY A 136 11.16 21.42 -5.91
CA GLY A 136 10.06 22.40 -6.00
C GLY A 136 9.42 22.48 -7.37
N GLY A 137 9.62 21.47 -8.23
CA GLY A 137 9.00 21.40 -9.57
C GLY A 137 7.50 21.14 -9.54
N MET A 138 6.99 20.62 -8.43
CA MET A 138 5.57 20.40 -8.14
C MET A 138 5.34 20.35 -6.64
N GLN A 139 4.08 20.52 -6.21
CA GLN A 139 3.74 20.59 -4.79
C GLN A 139 3.62 19.20 -4.16
N MET A 140 3.30 18.16 -4.94
CA MET A 140 3.07 16.82 -4.43
C MET A 140 3.49 15.74 -5.44
N GLY A 141 3.83 14.56 -4.94
CA GLY A 141 4.10 13.38 -5.74
C GLY A 141 3.34 12.16 -5.22
N HIS A 142 3.01 11.21 -6.10
CA HIS A 142 2.51 9.88 -5.74
C HIS A 142 3.36 8.82 -6.43
N THR A 143 4.08 8.02 -5.65
CA THR A 143 5.15 7.14 -6.15
C THR A 143 5.39 5.94 -5.24
N ALA A 144 6.37 5.12 -5.60
CA ALA A 144 6.97 4.08 -4.77
C ALA A 144 8.40 4.49 -4.39
N SER A 145 8.71 4.58 -3.10
CA SER A 145 10.00 5.12 -2.64
C SER A 145 11.21 4.31 -3.11
N TYR A 146 11.07 2.99 -3.25
CA TYR A 146 12.19 2.15 -3.72
C TYR A 146 12.69 2.49 -5.14
N TYR A 147 11.95 3.25 -5.95
CA TYR A 147 12.44 3.76 -7.22
C TYR A 147 13.67 4.66 -7.05
N TYR A 148 13.89 5.17 -5.85
CA TYR A 148 14.95 6.11 -5.51
C TYR A 148 16.06 5.49 -4.65
N VAL A 149 16.20 4.15 -4.62
CA VAL A 149 17.31 3.47 -3.90
C VAL A 149 18.67 3.90 -4.40
N GLY A 150 18.77 4.43 -5.62
CA GLY A 150 19.98 5.04 -6.16
C GLY A 150 20.35 6.38 -5.48
N LEU A 151 19.41 7.06 -4.80
CA LEU A 151 19.68 8.23 -3.97
C LEU A 151 20.02 7.82 -2.54
N SER A 152 19.29 6.89 -1.98
CA SER A 152 19.57 6.28 -0.67
C SER A 152 18.91 4.91 -0.57
N PRO A 153 19.60 3.87 -0.08
CA PRO A 153 19.00 2.54 0.10
C PRO A 153 17.88 2.52 1.14
N VAL A 154 17.81 3.49 2.04
CA VAL A 154 16.72 3.65 3.04
C VAL A 154 15.35 3.74 2.38
N GLN A 155 15.27 4.25 1.16
CA GLN A 155 14.04 4.34 0.36
C GLN A 155 13.32 2.97 0.20
N GLN A 156 14.07 1.86 0.29
CA GLN A 156 13.49 0.53 0.19
C GLN A 156 12.45 0.24 1.27
N PHE A 157 12.66 0.76 2.50
CA PHE A 157 11.75 0.50 3.63
C PHE A 157 10.36 1.15 3.47
N GLY A 158 10.27 2.27 2.75
CA GLY A 158 9.01 2.96 2.51
C GLY A 158 8.06 2.18 1.59
N THR A 159 8.59 1.35 0.70
CA THR A 159 7.78 0.56 -0.23
C THR A 159 7.72 -0.92 0.16
N ALA A 160 8.79 -1.68 -0.07
CA ALA A 160 8.87 -3.09 0.26
C ALA A 160 10.33 -3.55 0.31
N VAL A 161 10.66 -4.41 1.27
CA VAL A 161 11.96 -5.10 1.33
C VAL A 161 11.78 -6.53 0.83
N PRO A 162 12.64 -7.06 -0.04
CA PRO A 162 12.57 -8.46 -0.45
C PRO A 162 12.55 -9.40 0.75
N PHE A 163 11.71 -10.46 0.71
CA PHE A 163 11.42 -11.36 1.83
C PHE A 163 11.00 -10.64 3.13
N GLY A 164 10.45 -9.44 2.99
CA GLY A 164 10.03 -8.58 4.09
C GLY A 164 8.60 -8.82 4.56
N LEU A 165 7.95 -7.70 4.84
CA LEU A 165 6.62 -7.66 5.42
C LEU A 165 5.54 -7.85 4.34
N THR A 166 4.53 -8.68 4.62
CA THR A 166 3.30 -8.69 3.81
C THR A 166 2.56 -7.37 3.96
N GLN A 167 1.61 -7.05 3.07
CA GLN A 167 0.89 -5.78 3.10
C GLN A 167 0.31 -5.41 4.47
N ARG A 168 -0.29 -6.39 5.15
CA ARG A 168 -0.82 -6.15 6.50
C ARG A 168 0.27 -5.92 7.54
N GLN A 169 1.39 -6.61 7.41
CA GLN A 169 2.57 -6.42 8.28
C GLN A 169 3.25 -5.08 8.01
N GLN A 170 3.36 -4.68 6.72
CA GLN A 170 3.90 -3.39 6.32
C GLN A 170 3.06 -2.24 6.90
N ASN A 171 1.73 -2.34 6.81
CA ASN A 171 0.84 -1.36 7.43
C ASN A 171 1.00 -1.34 8.97
N ALA A 172 1.15 -2.51 9.61
CA ALA A 172 1.37 -2.57 11.04
C ALA A 172 2.70 -1.92 11.45
N TRP A 173 3.76 -2.10 10.65
CA TRP A 173 5.04 -1.44 10.89
C TRP A 173 4.95 0.08 10.66
N LEU A 174 4.32 0.50 9.56
CA LEU A 174 4.21 1.91 9.22
C LEU A 174 3.39 2.68 10.25
N TYR A 175 2.18 2.20 10.61
CA TYR A 175 1.25 2.96 11.45
C TYR A 175 1.42 2.75 12.97
N GLU A 176 1.96 1.61 13.41
CA GLU A 176 2.04 1.26 14.84
C GLU A 176 3.46 0.82 15.25
N GLY A 177 4.31 0.48 14.29
CA GLY A 177 5.69 0.04 14.53
C GLY A 177 6.74 1.15 14.45
N GLY A 178 6.32 2.42 14.32
CA GLY A 178 7.22 3.58 14.22
C GLY A 178 7.79 3.82 12.82
N GLY A 179 7.29 3.10 11.80
CA GLY A 179 7.82 3.19 10.44
C GLY A 179 7.63 4.55 9.80
N ILE A 180 6.45 5.19 9.94
CA ILE A 180 6.18 6.52 9.39
C ILE A 180 7.10 7.57 10.03
N GLU A 181 7.28 7.52 11.34
CA GLU A 181 8.12 8.46 12.08
C GLU A 181 9.59 8.34 11.63
N ILE A 182 10.12 7.12 11.58
CA ILE A 182 11.51 6.84 11.18
C ILE A 182 11.75 7.29 9.73
N LEU A 183 10.81 6.97 8.82
CA LEU A 183 10.96 7.35 7.42
C LEU A 183 10.81 8.85 7.23
N ASN A 184 9.90 9.53 7.93
CA ASN A 184 9.73 10.97 7.82
C ASN A 184 10.90 11.75 8.45
N GLU A 185 11.56 11.23 9.49
CA GLU A 185 12.82 11.78 9.97
C GLU A 185 13.89 11.71 8.86
N PHE A 186 14.04 10.56 8.21
CA PHE A 186 14.95 10.40 7.08
C PHE A 186 14.58 11.32 5.91
N TYR A 187 13.32 11.36 5.49
CA TYR A 187 12.86 12.18 4.36
C TYR A 187 13.07 13.68 4.61
N ALA A 188 12.78 14.13 5.84
CA ALA A 188 12.99 15.52 6.22
C ALA A 188 14.48 15.92 6.16
N GLU A 189 15.35 15.08 6.70
CA GLU A 189 16.79 15.37 6.76
C GLU A 189 17.48 15.26 5.40
N GLU A 190 17.15 14.22 4.62
CA GLU A 190 17.86 13.93 3.37
C GLU A 190 17.27 14.68 2.17
N HIS A 191 15.94 14.86 2.15
CA HIS A 191 15.24 15.37 0.99
C HIS A 191 14.41 16.63 1.25
N GLY A 192 14.22 17.04 2.51
CA GLY A 192 13.35 18.18 2.87
C GLY A 192 11.88 17.93 2.52
N ILE A 193 11.43 16.67 2.55
CA ILE A 193 10.06 16.27 2.28
C ILE A 193 9.43 15.55 3.46
N ILE A 194 8.12 15.35 3.39
CA ILE A 194 7.33 14.46 4.23
C ILE A 194 6.51 13.52 3.34
N ALA A 195 6.26 12.30 3.80
CA ALA A 195 5.51 11.28 3.04
C ALA A 195 4.51 10.54 3.92
N PHE A 196 3.42 10.07 3.30
CA PHE A 196 2.41 9.25 3.95
C PHE A 196 2.04 8.06 3.07
N PRO A 197 1.81 6.85 3.63
CA PRO A 197 1.32 5.71 2.87
C PRO A 197 -0.04 6.01 2.25
N ALA A 198 -0.12 5.98 0.93
CA ALA A 198 -1.31 6.36 0.15
C ALA A 198 -1.63 5.36 -0.97
N GLY A 199 -1.44 4.09 -0.71
CA GLY A 199 -1.73 2.98 -1.60
C GLY A 199 -0.97 1.73 -1.21
N GLY A 200 -1.43 0.59 -1.66
CA GLY A 200 -0.76 -0.68 -1.50
C GLY A 200 -1.23 -1.68 -2.54
N THR A 201 -0.32 -2.54 -3.00
CA THR A 201 -0.62 -3.51 -4.06
C THR A 201 -1.02 -4.89 -3.54
N GLY A 202 -0.81 -5.15 -2.25
CA GLY A 202 -0.87 -6.49 -1.71
C GLY A 202 0.43 -7.27 -1.98
N CYS A 203 0.37 -8.59 -1.84
CA CYS A 203 1.46 -9.47 -2.24
C CYS A 203 1.46 -9.61 -3.76
N GLN A 204 2.60 -9.34 -4.37
CA GLN A 204 2.74 -9.39 -5.82
C GLN A 204 3.03 -10.80 -6.35
N MET A 205 2.90 -10.96 -7.67
CA MET A 205 3.30 -12.16 -8.39
C MET A 205 4.80 -12.14 -8.70
N GLY A 206 5.33 -13.33 -8.99
CA GLY A 206 6.75 -13.54 -9.27
C GLY A 206 7.22 -13.18 -10.68
N GLY A 207 6.33 -12.58 -11.51
CA GLY A 207 6.66 -12.08 -12.84
C GLY A 207 6.47 -13.09 -13.96
N TRP A 208 6.68 -12.57 -15.17
CA TRP A 208 6.47 -13.24 -16.45
C TRP A 208 7.78 -13.62 -17.11
N PHE A 209 7.83 -14.85 -17.59
CA PHE A 209 9.01 -15.42 -18.24
C PHE A 209 8.62 -16.13 -19.52
N SER A 210 9.46 -16.05 -20.55
CA SER A 210 9.30 -16.81 -21.80
C SER A 210 9.90 -18.21 -21.74
N LYS A 211 10.60 -18.55 -20.66
CA LYS A 211 11.21 -19.86 -20.37
C LYS A 211 10.98 -20.25 -18.93
N GLU A 212 11.04 -21.54 -18.64
CA GLU A 212 11.01 -22.00 -17.24
C GLU A 212 12.27 -21.56 -16.49
N ILE A 213 12.07 -21.18 -15.22
CA ILE A 213 13.13 -20.80 -14.28
C ILE A 213 13.06 -21.79 -13.11
N ASN A 214 13.89 -22.81 -13.14
CA ASN A 214 13.89 -23.91 -12.18
C ASN A 214 15.08 -23.87 -11.22
N THR A 215 16.22 -23.34 -11.66
CA THR A 215 17.49 -23.30 -10.94
C THR A 215 18.16 -21.93 -11.04
N VAL A 216 19.17 -21.68 -10.23
CA VAL A 216 19.98 -20.45 -10.29
C VAL A 216 20.67 -20.29 -11.65
N ASP A 217 21.05 -21.41 -12.29
CA ASP A 217 21.69 -21.38 -13.61
C ASP A 217 20.76 -20.80 -14.69
N ASP A 218 19.44 -20.93 -14.54
CA ASP A 218 18.48 -20.37 -15.48
C ASP A 218 18.40 -18.84 -15.43
N LEU A 219 18.94 -18.22 -14.38
CA LEU A 219 19.04 -16.77 -14.23
C LEU A 219 20.22 -16.17 -15.01
N GLN A 220 21.20 -16.98 -15.45
CA GLN A 220 22.41 -16.47 -16.08
C GLN A 220 22.09 -15.68 -17.35
N GLY A 221 22.46 -14.38 -17.35
CA GLY A 221 22.23 -13.45 -18.45
C GLY A 221 20.75 -13.10 -18.72
N LEU A 222 19.83 -13.48 -17.83
CA LEU A 222 18.42 -13.12 -17.93
C LEU A 222 18.25 -11.62 -17.71
N LYS A 223 17.80 -10.89 -18.73
CA LYS A 223 17.47 -9.46 -18.64
C LYS A 223 16.06 -9.30 -18.11
N MET A 224 15.94 -8.93 -16.87
CA MET A 224 14.62 -8.78 -16.23
C MET A 224 14.38 -7.35 -15.77
N ARG A 225 13.20 -6.82 -16.11
CA ARG A 225 12.72 -5.60 -15.48
C ARG A 225 12.32 -5.95 -14.05
N ILE A 226 13.06 -5.39 -13.10
CA ILE A 226 12.83 -5.54 -11.67
C ILE A 226 13.46 -4.35 -10.92
N PRO A 227 12.68 -3.55 -10.16
CA PRO A 227 13.18 -2.38 -9.45
C PRO A 227 13.79 -2.71 -8.08
N GLY A 228 14.36 -1.69 -7.45
CA GLY A 228 14.82 -1.75 -6.07
C GLY A 228 15.95 -2.75 -5.81
N LEU A 229 16.08 -3.16 -4.56
CA LEU A 229 17.14 -4.09 -4.12
C LEU A 229 16.97 -5.50 -4.69
N ALA A 230 15.76 -5.89 -5.10
CA ALA A 230 15.54 -7.17 -5.74
C ALA A 230 16.32 -7.31 -7.06
N GLY A 231 16.50 -6.22 -7.78
CA GLY A 231 17.34 -6.19 -8.97
C GLY A 231 18.81 -6.47 -8.66
N GLN A 232 19.33 -5.99 -7.53
CA GLN A 232 20.69 -6.31 -7.09
C GLN A 232 20.82 -7.79 -6.71
N VAL A 233 19.82 -8.35 -6.02
CA VAL A 233 19.77 -9.80 -5.72
C VAL A 233 19.79 -10.61 -7.00
N LEU A 234 18.98 -10.27 -8.00
CA LEU A 234 18.97 -10.92 -9.29
C LEU A 234 20.34 -10.84 -9.98
N THR A 235 20.97 -9.67 -9.97
CA THR A 235 22.28 -9.42 -10.58
C THR A 235 23.37 -10.26 -9.91
N ASN A 236 23.39 -10.35 -8.60
CA ASN A 236 24.35 -11.14 -7.85
C ASN A 236 24.21 -12.66 -8.12
N LEU A 237 23.01 -13.08 -8.50
CA LEU A 237 22.72 -14.47 -8.91
C LEU A 237 22.92 -14.72 -10.42
N GLY A 238 23.42 -13.75 -11.17
CA GLY A 238 23.84 -13.89 -12.56
C GLY A 238 22.86 -13.33 -13.60
N GLY A 239 21.75 -12.75 -13.20
CA GLY A 239 20.85 -12.01 -14.09
C GLY A 239 21.31 -10.58 -14.37
N GLU A 240 20.56 -9.89 -15.22
CA GLU A 240 20.79 -8.49 -15.56
C GLU A 240 19.53 -7.66 -15.16
N GLN A 241 19.68 -6.80 -14.16
CA GLN A 241 18.62 -5.88 -13.78
C GLN A 241 18.42 -4.80 -14.85
N VAL A 242 17.16 -4.57 -15.24
CA VAL A 242 16.75 -3.42 -16.03
C VAL A 242 15.70 -2.64 -15.24
N SER A 243 15.97 -1.38 -14.90
CA SER A 243 15.03 -0.52 -14.17
C SER A 243 14.35 0.44 -15.14
N MET A 244 13.01 0.45 -15.13
CA MET A 244 12.19 1.35 -15.95
C MET A 244 10.80 1.51 -15.34
N ALA A 245 10.13 2.63 -15.71
CA ALA A 245 8.74 2.86 -15.35
C ALA A 245 7.80 1.82 -16.00
N GLY A 246 6.66 1.53 -15.38
CA GLY A 246 5.71 0.53 -15.88
C GLY A 246 5.26 0.77 -17.33
N GLY A 247 5.01 2.03 -17.70
CA GLY A 247 4.59 2.40 -19.07
C GLY A 247 5.62 2.13 -20.18
N GLU A 248 6.87 1.78 -19.84
CA GLU A 248 7.96 1.51 -20.80
C GLU A 248 8.15 -0.01 -21.04
N ILE A 249 7.51 -0.85 -20.22
CA ILE A 249 7.73 -2.31 -20.24
C ILE A 249 7.34 -2.92 -21.57
N LEU A 250 6.15 -2.61 -22.09
CA LEU A 250 5.67 -3.17 -23.37
C LEU A 250 6.64 -2.90 -24.52
N THR A 251 7.10 -1.66 -24.66
CA THR A 251 8.07 -1.30 -25.70
C THR A 251 9.39 -2.06 -25.53
N SER A 252 9.82 -2.29 -24.30
CA SER A 252 11.05 -3.04 -23.97
C SER A 252 10.92 -4.53 -24.29
N ILE A 253 9.72 -5.10 -24.09
CA ILE A 253 9.39 -6.47 -24.53
C ILE A 253 9.43 -6.56 -26.06
N GLU A 254 8.73 -5.67 -26.77
CA GLU A 254 8.64 -5.66 -28.24
C GLU A 254 9.99 -5.49 -28.92
N THR A 255 10.89 -4.72 -28.33
CA THR A 255 12.26 -4.51 -28.87
C THR A 255 13.25 -5.58 -28.45
N GLY A 256 12.87 -6.51 -27.56
CA GLY A 256 13.77 -7.53 -27.01
C GLY A 256 14.84 -6.97 -26.07
N ALA A 257 14.58 -5.81 -25.47
CA ALA A 257 15.48 -5.21 -24.49
C ALA A 257 15.46 -5.95 -23.15
N ILE A 258 14.36 -6.66 -22.84
CA ILE A 258 14.17 -7.52 -21.66
C ILE A 258 13.64 -8.89 -22.07
N ASP A 259 13.99 -9.90 -21.28
CA ASP A 259 13.57 -11.31 -21.45
C ASP A 259 12.47 -11.72 -20.46
N ALA A 260 12.35 -10.97 -19.38
CA ALA A 260 11.39 -11.18 -18.30
C ALA A 260 10.99 -9.84 -17.68
N ALA A 261 9.81 -9.79 -17.06
CA ALA A 261 9.33 -8.63 -16.35
C ALA A 261 8.44 -9.03 -15.20
N GLU A 262 8.52 -8.26 -14.11
CA GLU A 262 7.53 -8.22 -13.06
C GLU A 262 6.87 -6.84 -13.03
N PHE A 263 5.67 -6.75 -12.42
CA PHE A 263 5.10 -5.45 -12.08
C PHE A 263 4.28 -5.55 -10.80
N VAL A 264 3.02 -6.00 -10.86
CA VAL A 264 2.20 -6.16 -9.64
C VAL A 264 1.54 -7.54 -9.61
N GLY A 265 0.63 -7.77 -10.52
CA GLY A 265 -0.22 -8.94 -10.54
C GLY A 265 -1.15 -8.95 -11.76
N PRO A 266 -2.06 -9.93 -11.86
CA PRO A 266 -2.82 -10.18 -13.08
C PRO A 266 -3.41 -8.94 -13.75
N THR A 267 -4.01 -8.03 -12.98
CA THR A 267 -4.70 -6.86 -13.53
C THR A 267 -3.73 -5.89 -14.21
N ASP A 268 -2.73 -5.40 -13.48
CA ASP A 268 -1.81 -4.43 -14.02
C ASP A 268 -0.88 -5.03 -15.07
N ASP A 269 -0.48 -6.27 -14.89
CA ASP A 269 0.39 -7.00 -15.81
C ASP A 269 -0.26 -7.15 -17.19
N LEU A 270 -1.55 -7.45 -17.24
CA LEU A 270 -2.33 -7.47 -18.49
C LEU A 270 -2.49 -6.08 -19.10
N ILE A 271 -2.73 -5.05 -18.30
CA ILE A 271 -2.83 -3.66 -18.76
C ILE A 271 -1.53 -3.20 -19.40
N LEU A 272 -0.39 -3.62 -18.85
CA LEU A 272 0.95 -3.28 -19.34
C LEU A 272 1.42 -4.18 -20.49
N GLY A 273 0.64 -5.20 -20.87
CA GLY A 273 0.95 -6.08 -21.97
C GLY A 273 2.05 -7.11 -21.68
N LEU A 274 2.25 -7.50 -20.40
CA LEU A 274 3.25 -8.51 -20.05
C LEU A 274 2.92 -9.89 -20.61
N ASP A 275 1.66 -10.14 -20.95
CA ASP A 275 1.17 -11.31 -21.69
C ASP A 275 1.73 -11.43 -23.12
N GLN A 276 2.41 -10.40 -23.64
CA GLN A 276 3.03 -10.36 -24.97
C GLN A 276 4.51 -10.73 -24.97
N LEU A 277 5.09 -11.08 -23.83
CA LEU A 277 6.52 -11.38 -23.66
C LEU A 277 7.01 -12.58 -24.52
N GLY A 278 6.12 -13.46 -24.95
CA GLY A 278 6.46 -14.60 -25.79
C GLY A 278 5.26 -15.49 -26.13
N SER A 279 5.51 -16.55 -26.90
CA SER A 279 4.45 -17.50 -27.30
C SER A 279 4.14 -18.56 -26.25
N THR A 280 5.07 -18.83 -25.34
CA THR A 280 4.90 -19.67 -24.16
C THR A 280 5.21 -18.80 -22.95
N LEU A 281 4.27 -18.72 -22.04
CA LEU A 281 4.32 -17.80 -20.91
C LEU A 281 4.24 -18.58 -19.61
N TYR A 282 5.21 -18.32 -18.76
CA TYR A 282 5.25 -18.82 -17.39
C TYR A 282 5.05 -17.66 -16.43
N TYR A 283 4.02 -17.73 -15.60
CA TYR A 283 3.70 -16.71 -14.61
C TYR A 283 4.01 -17.24 -13.22
N TYR A 284 5.07 -16.74 -12.63
CA TYR A 284 5.61 -17.28 -11.39
C TYR A 284 5.00 -16.65 -10.14
N HIS A 285 5.05 -17.38 -9.05
CA HIS A 285 4.74 -16.93 -7.69
C HIS A 285 5.64 -17.66 -6.66
N PRO A 286 5.73 -17.12 -5.41
CA PRO A 286 5.31 -15.79 -4.97
C PRO A 286 6.26 -14.68 -5.45
N GLY A 287 5.80 -13.43 -5.44
CA GLY A 287 6.65 -12.25 -5.63
C GLY A 287 7.47 -12.00 -4.37
N TRP A 288 8.60 -12.66 -4.25
CA TRP A 288 9.47 -12.62 -3.06
C TRP A 288 10.07 -11.23 -2.81
N TRP A 289 10.14 -10.39 -3.83
CA TRP A 289 10.67 -9.03 -3.78
C TRP A 289 9.69 -8.02 -3.19
N GLU A 290 8.38 -8.22 -3.37
CA GLU A 290 7.32 -7.32 -2.93
C GLU A 290 6.15 -8.07 -2.29
N PRO A 291 6.35 -8.62 -1.09
CA PRO A 291 5.28 -9.31 -0.37
C PRO A 291 4.22 -8.34 0.20
N GLY A 292 4.53 -7.02 0.25
CA GLY A 292 3.63 -5.99 0.75
C GLY A 292 4.10 -4.60 0.39
N THR A 293 3.68 -4.12 -0.77
CA THR A 293 4.14 -2.86 -1.37
C THR A 293 3.30 -1.69 -0.89
N ALA A 294 3.88 -0.74 -0.18
CA ALA A 294 3.28 0.55 0.12
C ALA A 294 3.65 1.59 -0.94
N LEU A 295 2.69 2.43 -1.28
CA LEU A 295 2.86 3.61 -2.14
C LEU A 295 2.71 4.85 -1.30
N GLU A 296 3.36 5.94 -1.69
CA GLU A 296 3.41 7.16 -0.90
C GLU A 296 2.88 8.36 -1.66
N VAL A 297 2.23 9.29 -0.92
CA VAL A 297 2.17 10.69 -1.30
C VAL A 297 3.34 11.41 -0.62
N GLN A 298 4.04 12.25 -1.38
CA GLN A 298 5.20 13.00 -0.94
C GLN A 298 4.99 14.49 -1.21
N MET A 299 5.47 15.36 -0.31
CA MET A 299 5.41 16.81 -0.50
C MET A 299 6.56 17.52 0.21
N PRO A 300 6.97 18.72 -0.22
CA PRO A 300 7.96 19.52 0.49
C PRO A 300 7.53 19.77 1.95
N LEU A 301 8.45 19.60 2.88
CA LEU A 301 8.20 19.74 4.32
C LEU A 301 7.77 21.16 4.71
N ASP A 302 8.28 22.17 4.05
CA ASP A 302 7.89 23.56 4.26
C ASP A 302 6.42 23.79 3.84
N LEU A 303 6.02 23.28 2.67
CA LEU A 303 4.62 23.36 2.25
C LEU A 303 3.68 22.61 3.19
N TRP A 304 4.10 21.46 3.70
CA TRP A 304 3.35 20.73 4.72
C TRP A 304 3.17 21.55 6.01
N ASN A 305 4.24 22.16 6.50
CA ASN A 305 4.22 22.95 7.73
C ASN A 305 3.38 24.22 7.59
N ASP A 306 3.25 24.75 6.39
CA ASP A 306 2.43 25.94 6.09
C ASP A 306 0.92 25.60 5.93
N LEU A 307 0.56 24.31 5.80
CA LEU A 307 -0.84 23.91 5.71
C LEU A 307 -1.57 24.15 7.04
N PRO A 308 -2.83 24.62 7.00
CA PRO A 308 -3.71 24.60 8.17
C PRO A 308 -3.83 23.20 8.76
N ALA A 309 -3.83 23.06 10.08
CA ALA A 309 -3.92 21.76 10.76
C ALA A 309 -5.08 20.87 10.27
N GLN A 310 -6.21 21.49 9.89
CA GLN A 310 -7.35 20.79 9.30
C GLN A 310 -7.01 20.18 7.93
N TYR A 311 -6.14 20.82 7.14
CA TYR A 311 -5.71 20.28 5.84
C TYR A 311 -4.64 19.23 6.01
N GLN A 312 -3.76 19.36 6.99
CA GLN A 312 -2.82 18.29 7.36
C GLN A 312 -3.60 17.02 7.75
N ALA A 313 -4.58 17.14 8.66
CA ALA A 313 -5.44 16.02 9.03
C ALA A 313 -6.23 15.44 7.84
N ALA A 314 -6.69 16.27 6.90
CA ALA A 314 -7.35 15.79 5.68
C ALA A 314 -6.41 14.98 4.78
N VAL A 315 -5.16 15.41 4.60
CA VAL A 315 -4.12 14.69 3.85
C VAL A 315 -3.81 13.34 4.49
N GLU A 316 -3.56 13.30 5.80
CA GLU A 316 -3.27 12.06 6.54
C GLU A 316 -4.42 11.05 6.43
N ASN A 317 -5.66 11.50 6.66
CA ASN A 317 -6.84 10.63 6.56
C ASN A 317 -7.09 10.17 5.13
N ALA A 318 -6.94 11.05 4.14
CA ALA A 318 -7.06 10.67 2.72
C ALA A 318 -6.00 9.65 2.31
N ALA A 319 -4.75 9.78 2.79
CA ALA A 319 -3.68 8.84 2.54
C ALA A 319 -4.03 7.45 3.11
N ALA A 320 -4.41 7.37 4.38
CA ALA A 320 -4.81 6.11 5.03
C ALA A 320 -6.04 5.47 4.36
N TYR A 321 -7.04 6.27 3.98
CA TYR A 321 -8.20 5.80 3.23
C TYR A 321 -7.80 5.23 1.87
N THR A 322 -6.94 5.93 1.15
CA THR A 322 -6.45 5.50 -0.17
C THR A 322 -5.65 4.20 -0.05
N ASN A 323 -4.78 4.07 0.95
CA ASN A 323 -4.03 2.86 1.22
C ASN A 323 -4.98 1.65 1.37
N MET A 324 -5.98 1.74 2.23
CA MET A 324 -6.97 0.68 2.43
C MET A 324 -7.76 0.37 1.14
N ARG A 325 -8.22 1.41 0.43
CA ARG A 325 -9.04 1.26 -0.77
C ARG A 325 -8.30 0.60 -1.91
N THR A 326 -7.04 0.95 -2.12
CA THR A 326 -6.20 0.41 -3.20
C THR A 326 -5.96 -1.09 -3.00
N ILE A 327 -5.61 -1.51 -1.78
CA ILE A 327 -5.44 -2.92 -1.43
C ILE A 327 -6.71 -3.73 -1.74
N ALA A 328 -7.86 -3.24 -1.27
CA ALA A 328 -9.13 -3.91 -1.51
C ALA A 328 -9.50 -3.97 -3.01
N THR A 329 -9.12 -2.96 -3.78
CA THR A 329 -9.32 -2.94 -5.23
C THR A 329 -8.46 -3.99 -5.91
N TYR A 330 -7.18 -4.08 -5.55
CA TYR A 330 -6.26 -5.08 -6.09
C TYR A 330 -6.74 -6.51 -5.82
N ASP A 331 -7.14 -6.81 -4.60
CA ASP A 331 -7.61 -8.16 -4.25
C ASP A 331 -8.80 -8.59 -5.11
N VAL A 332 -9.75 -7.68 -5.35
CA VAL A 332 -10.93 -7.97 -6.18
C VAL A 332 -10.56 -8.12 -7.66
N LEU A 333 -9.75 -7.21 -8.18
CA LEU A 333 -9.40 -7.21 -9.60
C LEU A 333 -8.43 -8.35 -9.94
N ASN A 334 -7.40 -8.58 -9.13
CA ASN A 334 -6.45 -9.68 -9.35
C ASN A 334 -7.11 -11.05 -9.25
N GLN A 335 -8.09 -11.24 -8.34
CA GLN A 335 -8.88 -12.47 -8.29
C GLN A 335 -9.63 -12.73 -9.61
N ARG A 336 -10.22 -11.69 -10.20
CA ARG A 336 -10.93 -11.76 -11.49
C ARG A 336 -9.96 -12.09 -12.62
N ASP A 337 -8.90 -11.31 -12.75
CA ASP A 337 -8.01 -11.34 -13.90
C ASP A 337 -7.04 -12.54 -13.86
N LEU A 338 -6.78 -13.11 -12.67
CA LEU A 338 -6.09 -14.39 -12.56
C LEU A 338 -6.82 -15.51 -13.34
N GLN A 339 -8.15 -15.47 -13.44
CA GLN A 339 -8.88 -16.48 -14.23
C GLN A 339 -8.60 -16.29 -15.73
N VAL A 340 -8.44 -15.07 -16.20
CA VAL A 340 -8.06 -14.76 -17.58
C VAL A 340 -6.64 -15.24 -17.87
N VAL A 341 -5.69 -14.94 -16.97
CA VAL A 341 -4.28 -15.38 -17.10
C VAL A 341 -4.16 -16.90 -17.21
N LYS A 342 -4.93 -17.65 -16.42
CA LYS A 342 -4.93 -19.12 -16.46
C LYS A 342 -5.38 -19.73 -17.79
N GLU A 343 -6.00 -18.98 -18.68
CA GLU A 343 -6.44 -19.46 -19.99
C GLU A 343 -5.27 -19.57 -20.99
N PHE A 344 -4.17 -18.82 -20.78
CA PHE A 344 -3.06 -18.75 -21.75
C PHE A 344 -1.66 -18.87 -21.14
N ALA A 345 -1.49 -18.72 -19.82
CA ALA A 345 -0.19 -18.80 -19.15
C ALA A 345 -0.13 -19.98 -18.18
N GLU A 346 1.05 -20.57 -18.06
CA GLU A 346 1.32 -21.60 -17.06
C GLU A 346 1.69 -20.94 -15.73
N ILE A 347 0.83 -21.11 -14.71
CA ILE A 347 1.13 -20.64 -13.35
C ILE A 347 2.16 -21.57 -12.71
N ARG A 348 3.26 -21.01 -12.24
CA ARG A 348 4.39 -21.75 -11.67
C ARG A 348 4.78 -21.22 -10.30
N GLU A 349 5.15 -22.13 -9.41
CA GLU A 349 5.80 -21.78 -8.16
C GLU A 349 7.32 -21.83 -8.35
N PHE A 350 8.03 -20.82 -7.81
CA PHE A 350 9.49 -20.90 -7.76
C PHE A 350 9.93 -22.11 -6.95
N SER A 351 10.95 -22.81 -7.43
CA SER A 351 11.47 -23.99 -6.72
C SER A 351 11.96 -23.61 -5.30
N PRO A 352 11.89 -24.54 -4.33
CA PRO A 352 12.44 -24.29 -3.00
C PRO A 352 13.94 -23.95 -3.03
N GLU A 353 14.69 -24.45 -4.00
CA GLU A 353 16.12 -24.15 -4.22
C GLU A 353 16.30 -22.68 -4.62
N LEU A 354 15.53 -22.19 -5.61
CA LEU A 354 15.54 -20.78 -6.02
C LEU A 354 15.12 -19.86 -4.90
N MET A 355 14.03 -20.18 -4.18
CA MET A 355 13.57 -19.38 -3.06
C MET A 355 14.60 -19.29 -1.94
N ALA A 356 15.35 -20.38 -1.69
CA ALA A 356 16.44 -20.38 -0.72
C ALA A 356 17.61 -19.51 -1.18
N ALA A 357 17.97 -19.57 -2.48
CA ALA A 357 19.02 -18.74 -3.06
C ALA A 357 18.66 -17.26 -3.04
N PHE A 358 17.45 -16.89 -3.48
CA PHE A 358 16.96 -15.52 -3.41
C PHE A 358 16.96 -14.96 -1.98
N LYS A 359 16.51 -15.76 -1.01
CA LYS A 359 16.48 -15.34 0.39
C LYS A 359 17.89 -15.14 0.97
N ALA A 360 18.79 -16.08 0.71
CA ALA A 360 20.16 -16.00 1.19
C ALA A 360 20.86 -14.77 0.60
N GLU A 361 20.70 -14.54 -0.71
CA GLU A 361 21.30 -13.39 -1.36
C GLU A 361 20.65 -12.06 -0.95
N THR A 362 19.34 -12.04 -0.65
CA THR A 362 18.69 -10.87 -0.06
C THR A 362 19.32 -10.47 1.27
N GLU A 363 19.53 -11.42 2.18
CA GLU A 363 20.19 -11.12 3.46
C GLU A 363 21.64 -10.64 3.25
N ASN A 364 22.39 -11.21 2.29
CA ASN A 364 23.73 -10.72 1.94
C ASN A 364 23.72 -9.29 1.43
N VAL A 365 22.77 -8.92 0.56
CA VAL A 365 22.60 -7.55 0.04
C VAL A 365 22.27 -6.59 1.17
N LEU A 366 21.32 -6.92 2.03
CA LEU A 366 20.93 -6.08 3.17
C LEU A 366 22.09 -5.87 4.15
N ASP A 367 22.84 -6.93 4.47
CA ASP A 367 24.00 -6.83 5.38
C ASP A 367 25.15 -6.04 4.75
N SER A 368 25.37 -6.17 3.45
CA SER A 368 26.40 -5.40 2.72
C SER A 368 26.08 -3.91 2.73
N ILE A 369 24.81 -3.54 2.46
CA ILE A 369 24.38 -2.14 2.52
C ILE A 369 24.52 -1.58 3.95
N ALA A 370 24.10 -2.36 4.95
CA ALA A 370 24.18 -1.95 6.35
C ALA A 370 25.65 -1.76 6.83
N ALA A 371 26.59 -2.46 6.21
CA ALA A 371 28.02 -2.27 6.51
C ALA A 371 28.60 -0.97 5.94
N GLU A 372 27.97 -0.40 4.91
CA GLU A 372 28.41 0.81 4.21
C GLU A 372 27.57 2.05 4.54
N ASP A 373 26.32 1.88 4.98
CA ASP A 373 25.36 2.96 5.29
C ASP A 373 24.86 2.83 6.73
N GLU A 374 25.34 3.73 7.61
CA GLU A 374 24.98 3.73 9.03
C GLU A 374 23.49 4.02 9.26
N ARG A 375 22.86 4.82 8.40
CA ARG A 375 21.41 5.13 8.51
C ARG A 375 20.57 3.93 8.12
N PHE A 376 20.92 3.25 7.05
CA PHE A 376 20.28 1.99 6.67
C PHE A 376 20.44 0.94 7.78
N ALA A 377 21.63 0.80 8.34
CA ALA A 377 21.90 -0.13 9.45
C ALA A 377 21.04 0.17 10.69
N ALA A 378 20.87 1.47 11.02
CA ALA A 378 20.06 1.90 12.17
C ALA A 378 18.58 1.53 12.04
N ILE A 379 18.06 1.46 10.80
CA ILE A 379 16.67 1.05 10.51
C ILE A 379 16.57 -0.47 10.38
N LEU A 380 17.53 -1.12 9.71
CA LEU A 380 17.47 -2.54 9.39
C LEU A 380 17.36 -3.43 10.63
N GLY A 381 18.13 -3.13 11.69
CA GLY A 381 18.12 -3.92 12.92
C GLY A 381 16.72 -3.98 13.57
N PRO A 382 16.13 -2.85 13.98
CA PRO A 382 14.77 -2.79 14.54
C PRO A 382 13.70 -3.31 13.57
N TRP A 383 13.84 -3.06 12.25
CA TRP A 383 12.91 -3.57 11.26
C TRP A 383 12.93 -5.10 11.17
N ARG A 384 14.12 -5.73 11.22
CA ARG A 384 14.25 -7.21 11.27
C ARG A 384 13.60 -7.79 12.51
N GLU A 385 13.81 -7.17 13.68
CA GLU A 385 13.18 -7.59 14.93
C GLU A 385 11.65 -7.54 14.83
N PHE A 386 11.10 -6.44 14.29
CA PHE A 386 9.68 -6.31 14.03
C PHE A 386 9.18 -7.36 13.03
N ARG A 387 9.87 -7.52 11.88
CA ARG A 387 9.52 -8.52 10.85
C ARG A 387 9.42 -9.93 11.44
N ASP A 388 10.41 -10.33 12.20
CA ASP A 388 10.49 -11.69 12.72
C ASP A 388 9.38 -11.94 13.77
N GLY A 389 9.14 -10.98 14.67
CA GLY A 389 8.08 -11.08 15.68
C GLY A 389 6.67 -11.12 15.06
N ILE A 390 6.38 -10.21 14.14
CA ILE A 390 5.04 -10.19 13.50
C ILE A 390 4.83 -11.39 12.58
N SER A 391 5.90 -11.92 11.96
CA SER A 391 5.83 -13.11 11.11
C SER A 391 5.51 -14.37 11.91
N GLU A 392 6.00 -14.49 13.14
CA GLU A 392 5.62 -15.56 14.06
C GLU A 392 4.11 -15.52 14.33
N TRP A 393 3.59 -14.36 14.71
CA TRP A 393 2.14 -14.17 14.93
C TRP A 393 1.31 -14.55 13.69
N HIS A 394 1.63 -14.03 12.52
CA HIS A 394 0.90 -14.31 11.28
C HIS A 394 1.00 -15.79 10.85
N SER A 395 2.11 -16.46 11.19
CA SER A 395 2.25 -17.89 10.93
C SER A 395 1.28 -18.73 11.76
N LEU A 396 1.05 -18.35 13.02
CA LEU A 396 0.10 -19.03 13.91
C LEU A 396 -1.36 -18.67 13.57
N ALA A 397 -1.62 -17.43 13.22
CA ALA A 397 -2.97 -16.94 12.93
C ALA A 397 -3.36 -17.17 11.46
N GLU A 398 -2.99 -16.25 10.57
CA GLU A 398 -3.53 -16.21 9.20
C GLU A 398 -3.04 -17.37 8.33
N ARG A 399 -1.73 -17.65 8.31
CA ARG A 399 -1.19 -18.72 7.48
C ARG A 399 -1.74 -20.08 7.88
N SER A 400 -1.85 -20.34 9.18
CA SER A 400 -2.46 -21.57 9.69
C SER A 400 -3.92 -21.70 9.23
N TYR A 401 -4.71 -20.62 9.36
CA TYR A 401 -6.09 -20.60 8.90
C TYR A 401 -6.22 -20.82 7.39
N LEU A 402 -5.48 -20.07 6.57
CA LEU A 402 -5.50 -20.20 5.11
C LEU A 402 -5.07 -21.60 4.64
N THR A 403 -4.08 -22.19 5.29
CA THR A 403 -3.65 -23.57 5.01
C THR A 403 -4.76 -24.57 5.30
N GLN A 404 -5.48 -24.43 6.41
CA GLN A 404 -6.61 -25.31 6.72
C GLN A 404 -7.78 -25.11 5.74
N GLN A 405 -8.08 -23.86 5.37
CA GLN A 405 -9.15 -23.54 4.43
C GLN A 405 -8.90 -24.15 3.05
N SER A 406 -7.66 -24.18 2.57
CA SER A 406 -7.31 -24.74 1.26
C SER A 406 -7.33 -26.27 1.22
N GLN A 407 -7.42 -26.96 2.37
CA GLN A 407 -7.47 -28.42 2.49
C GLN A 407 -8.91 -28.98 2.58
N VAL A 408 -9.91 -28.12 2.70
CA VAL A 408 -11.36 -28.46 2.76
C VAL A 408 -12.02 -28.22 1.41
#